data_7f6894fa76df509d01deb127345d946c
#
_entry.id   7f6894fa76df509d01deb127345d946c
#
_cell.length_a   1.000
_cell.length_b   1.000
_cell.length_c   1.000
_cell.angle_alpha   90.00
_cell.angle_beta   90.00
_cell.angle_gamma   90.00
#
_symmetry.space_group_name_H-M   'P 1'
#
loop_
_entity.id
_entity.type
_entity.pdbx_description
1 polymer ?
#
loop_
_entity_poly.entity_id
_entity_poly.type
_entity_poly.pdbx_seq_one_letter_code
_entity_poly.pdbx_strand_id
1 'polypeptide(L)'
;CVLPHGVLFRGNAEADIRKALIRKGYIKGIIGLPPNLFYGTGIPACIMVIDKQNAQARKGIFMIDASKGFIKDGPKNRLRARDIHKIVDTFTHLIEIEKYSRMVSFEEIEKNEFNLNLPRYIDTQDPEDIQDIEGHLLGGIPEFDIEALSKYWDVFPGLKDTLFKHNRPGYYDLAINKSAIKSTIFEFGEFLTFSRDITSNFNEWR
;
A
#
# COMPACT_ATOMS: atom_id res chain seq x y z
N CYS A 1 -4.56 -22.29 3.62
CA CYS A 1 -3.27 -22.95 3.46
C CYS A 1 -2.16 -21.90 3.44
N VAL A 2 -1.11 -22.12 4.24
CA VAL A 2 0.11 -21.30 4.16
C VAL A 2 1.10 -22.02 3.26
N LEU A 3 1.56 -21.34 2.22
CA LEU A 3 2.39 -21.92 1.16
C LEU A 3 3.57 -20.99 0.82
N PRO A 4 4.68 -21.52 0.29
CA PRO A 4 5.74 -20.70 -0.27
C PRO A 4 5.21 -19.89 -1.46
N HIS A 5 5.64 -18.65 -1.60
CA HIS A 5 5.15 -17.74 -2.66
C HIS A 5 5.31 -18.31 -4.09
N GLY A 6 6.32 -19.20 -4.28
CA GLY A 6 6.59 -19.84 -5.56
C GLY A 6 5.43 -20.63 -6.15
N VAL A 7 4.54 -21.18 -5.33
CA VAL A 7 3.38 -21.96 -5.83
C VAL A 7 2.43 -21.12 -6.70
N LEU A 8 2.48 -19.79 -6.55
CA LEU A 8 1.64 -18.87 -7.31
C LEU A 8 2.04 -18.75 -8.79
N PHE A 9 3.28 -19.10 -9.13
CA PHE A 9 3.80 -18.87 -10.49
C PHE A 9 4.69 -19.98 -11.07
N ARG A 10 5.09 -20.98 -10.27
CA ARG A 10 5.87 -22.12 -10.81
C ARG A 10 5.09 -22.86 -11.86
N GLY A 11 5.85 -23.43 -12.82
CA GLY A 11 5.33 -24.22 -13.94
C GLY A 11 5.05 -25.69 -13.59
N ASN A 12 4.94 -26.52 -14.61
CA ASN A 12 4.74 -27.97 -14.53
C ASN A 12 3.49 -28.37 -13.71
N ALA A 13 3.57 -29.44 -12.93
CA ALA A 13 2.44 -29.96 -12.15
C ALA A 13 1.78 -28.92 -11.22
N GLU A 14 2.56 -27.99 -10.66
CA GLU A 14 2.02 -26.91 -9.83
C GLU A 14 1.12 -25.98 -10.65
N ALA A 15 1.47 -25.71 -11.92
CA ALA A 15 0.65 -24.89 -12.82
C ALA A 15 -0.67 -25.59 -13.15
N ASP A 16 -0.66 -26.89 -13.38
CA ASP A 16 -1.87 -27.65 -13.72
C ASP A 16 -2.84 -27.70 -12.53
N ILE A 17 -2.32 -27.96 -11.33
CA ILE A 17 -3.12 -27.91 -10.09
C ILE A 17 -3.72 -26.52 -9.89
N ARG A 18 -2.93 -25.48 -10.06
CA ARG A 18 -3.36 -24.07 -9.92
C ARG A 18 -4.47 -23.74 -10.91
N LYS A 19 -4.30 -24.09 -12.20
CA LYS A 19 -5.31 -23.90 -13.25
C LYS A 19 -6.62 -24.62 -12.90
N ALA A 20 -6.52 -25.87 -12.43
CA ALA A 20 -7.68 -26.64 -12.04
C ALA A 20 -8.46 -26.01 -10.88
N LEU A 21 -7.76 -25.50 -9.87
CA LEU A 21 -8.38 -24.82 -8.72
C LEU A 21 -9.04 -23.51 -9.10
N ILE A 22 -8.41 -22.72 -9.98
CA ILE A 22 -8.94 -21.45 -10.50
C ILE A 22 -10.20 -21.72 -11.31
N ARG A 23 -10.16 -22.64 -12.28
CA ARG A 23 -11.31 -22.97 -13.14
C ARG A 23 -12.51 -23.51 -12.36
N LYS A 24 -12.27 -24.19 -11.24
CA LYS A 24 -13.32 -24.61 -10.32
C LYS A 24 -13.84 -23.51 -9.40
N GLY A 25 -13.22 -22.33 -9.44
CA GLY A 25 -13.54 -21.21 -8.56
C GLY A 25 -13.23 -21.48 -7.07
N TYR A 26 -12.34 -22.41 -6.75
CA TYR A 26 -12.09 -22.83 -5.36
C TYR A 26 -11.19 -21.86 -4.60
N ILE A 27 -10.37 -21.07 -5.29
CA ILE A 27 -9.53 -20.06 -4.66
C ILE A 27 -10.37 -18.80 -4.43
N LYS A 28 -10.66 -18.50 -3.16
CA LYS A 28 -11.39 -17.31 -2.75
C LYS A 28 -10.50 -16.09 -2.68
N GLY A 29 -9.27 -16.29 -2.18
CA GLY A 29 -8.32 -15.19 -2.10
C GLY A 29 -6.90 -15.64 -1.84
N ILE A 30 -5.99 -14.68 -2.04
CA ILE A 30 -4.54 -14.85 -1.85
C ILE A 30 -4.02 -13.67 -1.05
N ILE A 31 -3.25 -13.94 -0.01
CA ILE A 31 -2.64 -12.92 0.85
C ILE A 31 -1.14 -13.14 0.83
N GLY A 32 -0.40 -12.21 0.24
CA GLY A 32 1.07 -12.20 0.26
C GLY A 32 1.58 -11.72 1.60
N LEU A 33 2.51 -12.44 2.19
CA LEU A 33 3.08 -12.16 3.49
C LEU A 33 4.53 -11.64 3.35
N PRO A 34 5.05 -10.92 4.36
CA PRO A 34 6.43 -10.47 4.37
C PRO A 34 7.43 -11.63 4.29
N PRO A 35 8.63 -11.39 3.71
CA PRO A 35 9.74 -12.35 3.80
C PRO A 35 10.22 -12.48 5.25
N ASN A 36 11.02 -13.50 5.53
CA ASN A 36 11.61 -13.75 6.87
C ASN A 36 10.59 -13.85 8.02
N LEU A 37 9.35 -14.24 7.74
CA LEU A 37 8.30 -14.38 8.76
C LEU A 37 8.39 -15.73 9.48
N PHE A 38 8.78 -16.80 8.78
CA PHE A 38 8.84 -18.16 9.31
C PHE A 38 10.30 -18.58 9.65
N TYR A 39 10.44 -19.45 10.64
CA TYR A 39 11.75 -20.01 11.01
C TYR A 39 12.31 -20.90 9.89
N GLY A 40 13.63 -20.89 9.73
CA GLY A 40 14.33 -21.75 8.77
C GLY A 40 14.31 -21.25 7.32
N THR A 41 13.58 -20.18 6.99
CA THR A 41 13.53 -19.65 5.62
C THR A 41 13.41 -18.13 5.58
N GLY A 42 14.05 -17.54 4.57
CA GLY A 42 13.86 -16.12 4.22
C GLY A 42 12.82 -15.90 3.11
N ILE A 43 12.27 -16.99 2.55
CA ILE A 43 11.36 -16.93 1.42
C ILE A 43 10.02 -16.35 1.87
N PRO A 44 9.41 -15.39 1.12
CA PRO A 44 8.08 -14.92 1.40
C PRO A 44 7.05 -16.06 1.24
N ALA A 45 6.06 -16.08 2.11
CA ALA A 45 4.94 -17.01 2.05
C ALA A 45 3.67 -16.30 1.60
N CYS A 46 2.68 -17.08 1.22
CA CYS A 46 1.33 -16.60 0.99
C CYS A 46 0.31 -17.46 1.76
N ILE A 47 -0.83 -16.86 2.06
CA ILE A 47 -2.03 -17.60 2.51
C ILE A 47 -2.93 -17.73 1.30
N MET A 48 -3.22 -18.96 0.91
CA MET A 48 -4.24 -19.28 -0.09
C MET A 48 -5.52 -19.70 0.62
N VAL A 49 -6.59 -18.94 0.46
CA VAL A 49 -7.89 -19.22 1.04
C VAL A 49 -8.69 -20.04 0.03
N ILE A 50 -8.93 -21.31 0.35
CA ILE A 50 -9.69 -22.24 -0.46
C ILE A 50 -11.08 -22.38 0.15
N ASP A 51 -12.11 -22.10 -0.66
CA ASP A 51 -13.51 -22.18 -0.27
C ASP A 51 -14.33 -22.71 -1.44
N LYS A 52 -14.97 -23.84 -1.25
CA LYS A 52 -15.82 -24.47 -2.26
C LYS A 52 -17.24 -23.93 -2.26
N GLN A 53 -17.66 -23.25 -1.19
CA GLN A 53 -18.98 -22.67 -1.10
C GLN A 53 -19.13 -21.54 -2.12
N ASN A 54 -20.22 -21.56 -2.88
CA ASN A 54 -20.51 -20.59 -3.93
C ASN A 54 -19.40 -20.45 -5.00
N ALA A 55 -18.58 -21.50 -5.19
CA ALA A 55 -17.46 -21.47 -6.12
C ALA A 55 -17.86 -21.14 -7.56
N GLN A 56 -19.01 -21.65 -8.02
CA GLN A 56 -19.52 -21.37 -9.38
C GLN A 56 -20.01 -19.93 -9.59
N ALA A 57 -20.40 -19.24 -8.52
CA ALA A 57 -20.84 -17.85 -8.59
C ALA A 57 -19.64 -16.86 -8.47
N ARG A 58 -18.46 -17.36 -8.13
CA ARG A 58 -17.26 -16.53 -7.95
C ARG A 58 -16.74 -16.06 -9.31
N LYS A 59 -16.46 -14.75 -9.42
CA LYS A 59 -16.01 -14.13 -10.68
C LYS A 59 -14.52 -13.78 -10.70
N GLY A 60 -13.82 -14.00 -9.58
CA GLY A 60 -12.42 -13.64 -9.45
C GLY A 60 -11.82 -14.10 -8.12
N ILE A 61 -10.59 -13.68 -7.88
CA ILE A 61 -9.81 -13.97 -6.68
C ILE A 61 -9.49 -12.65 -5.99
N PHE A 62 -9.80 -12.53 -4.70
CA PHE A 62 -9.43 -11.36 -3.93
C PHE A 62 -7.97 -11.45 -3.51
N MET A 63 -7.16 -10.47 -3.90
CA MET A 63 -5.72 -10.46 -3.66
C MET A 63 -5.34 -9.34 -2.70
N ILE A 64 -4.46 -9.67 -1.74
CA ILE A 64 -3.88 -8.71 -0.78
C ILE A 64 -2.36 -8.85 -0.82
N ASP A 65 -1.65 -7.76 -1.00
CA ASP A 65 -0.21 -7.69 -0.80
C ASP A 65 0.10 -7.06 0.57
N ALA A 66 0.33 -7.91 1.56
CA ALA A 66 0.72 -7.49 2.91
C ALA A 66 2.24 -7.55 3.13
N SER A 67 3.05 -7.65 2.08
CA SER A 67 4.50 -7.83 2.15
C SER A 67 5.25 -6.71 2.87
N LYS A 68 4.71 -5.48 2.88
CA LYS A 68 5.31 -4.29 3.52
C LYS A 68 4.85 -4.08 4.98
N GLY A 69 3.85 -4.83 5.46
CA GLY A 69 3.25 -4.65 6.80
C GLY A 69 3.94 -5.49 7.88
N PHE A 70 5.09 -5.06 8.40
CA PHE A 70 5.80 -5.79 9.46
C PHE A 70 6.72 -4.88 10.28
N ILE A 71 7.26 -5.44 11.37
CA ILE A 71 8.41 -4.89 12.09
C ILE A 71 9.56 -5.89 12.09
N LYS A 72 10.78 -5.41 12.25
CA LYS A 72 11.95 -6.25 12.54
C LYS A 72 11.87 -6.76 13.98
N ASP A 73 12.11 -8.05 14.15
CA ASP A 73 12.20 -8.73 15.45
C ASP A 73 13.44 -9.64 15.42
N GLY A 74 14.59 -9.04 15.75
CA GLY A 74 15.88 -9.68 15.54
C GLY A 74 16.14 -10.02 14.07
N PRO A 75 16.51 -11.28 13.75
CA PRO A 75 16.75 -11.72 12.37
C PRO A 75 15.45 -11.99 11.59
N LYS A 76 14.28 -11.89 12.23
CA LYS A 76 12.97 -12.18 11.66
C LYS A 76 12.12 -10.93 11.48
N ASN A 77 11.10 -11.07 10.66
CA ASN A 77 10.01 -10.11 10.57
C ASN A 77 8.84 -10.63 11.40
N ARG A 78 8.06 -9.72 11.97
CA ARG A 78 6.88 -10.03 12.75
C ARG A 78 5.71 -9.13 12.35
N LEU A 79 4.54 -9.71 12.17
CA LEU A 79 3.31 -8.96 11.99
C LEU A 79 2.86 -8.38 13.33
N ARG A 80 2.51 -7.11 13.35
CA ARG A 80 1.89 -6.46 14.51
C ARG A 80 0.40 -6.78 14.54
N ALA A 81 -0.25 -6.60 15.67
CA ALA A 81 -1.70 -6.75 15.78
C ALA A 81 -2.46 -5.92 14.73
N ARG A 82 -2.04 -4.67 14.51
CA ARG A 82 -2.63 -3.79 13.47
C ARG A 82 -2.46 -4.33 12.05
N ASP A 83 -1.34 -4.99 11.73
CA ASP A 83 -1.08 -5.55 10.41
C ASP A 83 -2.00 -6.75 10.17
N ILE A 84 -2.15 -7.61 11.18
CA ILE A 84 -3.09 -8.75 11.15
C ILE A 84 -4.53 -8.25 11.02
N HIS A 85 -4.92 -7.26 11.84
CA HIS A 85 -6.25 -6.67 11.80
C HIS A 85 -6.56 -6.09 10.42
N LYS A 86 -5.63 -5.33 9.82
CA LYS A 86 -5.77 -4.78 8.47
C LYS A 86 -6.01 -5.89 7.43
N ILE A 87 -5.24 -6.98 7.48
CA ILE A 87 -5.39 -8.12 6.57
C ILE A 87 -6.78 -8.74 6.72
N VAL A 88 -7.18 -9.04 7.96
CA VAL A 88 -8.44 -9.72 8.26
C VAL A 88 -9.63 -8.85 7.86
N ASP A 89 -9.62 -7.57 8.22
CA ASP A 89 -10.69 -6.63 7.92
C ASP A 89 -10.83 -6.43 6.41
N THR A 90 -9.72 -6.16 5.72
CA THR A 90 -9.68 -6.02 4.25
C THR A 90 -10.21 -7.27 3.56
N PHE A 91 -9.80 -8.48 4.02
CA PHE A 91 -10.23 -9.73 3.40
C PHE A 91 -11.70 -10.03 3.69
N THR A 92 -12.17 -9.81 4.90
CA THR A 92 -13.56 -10.10 5.32
C THR A 92 -14.57 -9.23 4.57
N HIS A 93 -14.25 -7.96 4.38
CA HIS A 93 -15.14 -7.00 3.73
C HIS A 93 -14.82 -6.79 2.24
N LEU A 94 -13.82 -7.49 1.69
CA LEU A 94 -13.36 -7.37 0.30
C LEU A 94 -13.06 -5.91 -0.09
N ILE A 95 -12.38 -5.18 0.80
CA ILE A 95 -12.09 -3.75 0.62
C ILE A 95 -10.96 -3.60 -0.39
N GLU A 96 -11.20 -2.92 -1.50
CA GLU A 96 -10.14 -2.58 -2.46
C GLU A 96 -9.38 -1.34 -1.98
N ILE A 97 -8.08 -1.50 -1.82
CA ILE A 97 -7.16 -0.45 -1.38
C ILE A 97 -6.03 -0.36 -2.40
N GLU A 98 -5.82 0.83 -2.94
CA GLU A 98 -4.74 1.09 -3.90
C GLU A 98 -3.40 0.60 -3.36
N LYS A 99 -2.61 -0.07 -4.23
CA LYS A 99 -1.29 -0.66 -3.90
C LYS A 99 -1.30 -1.72 -2.77
N TYR A 100 -2.48 -2.20 -2.36
CA TYR A 100 -2.59 -3.15 -1.26
C TYR A 100 -3.53 -4.32 -1.55
N SER A 101 -4.74 -4.07 -2.06
CA SER A 101 -5.74 -5.12 -2.27
C SER A 101 -6.68 -4.81 -3.42
N ARG A 102 -7.05 -5.84 -4.18
CA ARG A 102 -8.07 -5.72 -5.24
C ARG A 102 -8.71 -7.08 -5.57
N MET A 103 -9.89 -7.01 -6.17
CA MET A 103 -10.52 -8.16 -6.81
C MET A 103 -9.95 -8.33 -8.22
N VAL A 104 -9.39 -9.49 -8.51
CA VAL A 104 -8.83 -9.84 -9.83
C VAL A 104 -9.76 -10.82 -10.51
N SER A 105 -10.27 -10.46 -11.68
CA SER A 105 -11.21 -11.31 -12.42
C SER A 105 -10.53 -12.58 -12.98
N PHE A 106 -11.31 -13.64 -13.19
CA PHE A 106 -10.78 -14.85 -13.82
C PHE A 106 -10.31 -14.61 -15.24
N GLU A 107 -10.92 -13.67 -15.97
CA GLU A 107 -10.50 -13.28 -17.32
C GLU A 107 -9.10 -12.65 -17.33
N GLU A 108 -8.82 -11.78 -16.35
CA GLU A 108 -7.51 -11.17 -16.18
C GLU A 108 -6.46 -12.22 -15.79
N ILE A 109 -6.81 -13.16 -14.92
CA ILE A 109 -5.94 -14.26 -14.52
C ILE A 109 -5.63 -15.19 -15.71
N GLU A 110 -6.61 -15.47 -16.55
CA GLU A 110 -6.43 -16.28 -17.76
C GLU A 110 -5.52 -15.60 -18.77
N LYS A 111 -5.68 -14.29 -19.00
CA LYS A 111 -4.76 -13.48 -19.83
C LYS A 111 -3.33 -13.51 -19.31
N ASN A 112 -3.15 -13.64 -18.01
CA ASN A 112 -1.85 -13.81 -17.37
C ASN A 112 -1.42 -15.29 -17.25
N GLU A 113 -1.94 -16.18 -18.08
CA GLU A 113 -1.58 -17.62 -18.14
C GLU A 113 -1.77 -18.34 -16.80
N PHE A 114 -2.76 -17.94 -16.01
CA PHE A 114 -3.02 -18.47 -14.66
C PHE A 114 -1.86 -18.27 -13.68
N ASN A 115 -1.00 -17.30 -13.94
CA ASN A 115 0.03 -16.87 -13.02
C ASN A 115 -0.61 -15.98 -11.95
N LEU A 116 -0.45 -16.33 -10.68
CA LEU A 116 -1.04 -15.62 -9.53
C LEU A 116 -0.02 -14.77 -8.77
N ASN A 117 1.14 -14.46 -9.37
CA ASN A 117 2.15 -13.62 -8.74
C ASN A 117 1.58 -12.21 -8.47
N LEU A 118 1.49 -11.83 -7.20
CA LEU A 118 0.81 -10.61 -6.74
C LEU A 118 1.27 -9.32 -7.43
N PRO A 119 2.59 -9.08 -7.66
CA PRO A 119 3.04 -7.86 -8.36
C PRO A 119 2.50 -7.68 -9.78
N ARG A 120 1.96 -8.72 -10.41
CA ARG A 120 1.28 -8.60 -11.70
C ARG A 120 -0.09 -7.92 -11.62
N TYR A 121 -0.69 -7.92 -10.44
CA TYR A 121 -2.06 -7.46 -10.20
C TYR A 121 -2.12 -6.27 -9.26
N ILE A 122 -1.19 -6.20 -8.32
CA ILE A 122 -1.08 -5.13 -7.34
C ILE A 122 0.29 -4.49 -7.51
N ASP A 123 0.33 -3.33 -8.13
CA ASP A 123 1.56 -2.56 -8.26
C ASP A 123 1.84 -1.85 -6.93
N THR A 124 2.79 -2.40 -6.20
CA THR A 124 3.24 -1.82 -4.92
C THR A 124 4.46 -0.92 -5.07
N GLN A 125 4.92 -0.69 -6.32
CA GLN A 125 6.02 0.22 -6.56
C GLN A 125 5.55 1.65 -6.30
N ASP A 126 6.40 2.41 -5.65
CA ASP A 126 6.20 3.86 -5.62
C ASP A 126 6.45 4.38 -7.04
N PRO A 127 5.66 5.35 -7.51
CA PRO A 127 5.93 5.98 -8.80
C PRO A 127 7.40 6.36 -8.87
N GLU A 128 8.07 6.04 -9.98
CA GLU A 128 9.41 6.56 -10.19
C GLU A 128 9.35 8.07 -10.09
N ASP A 129 10.23 8.62 -9.25
CA ASP A 129 10.38 10.06 -9.09
C ASP A 129 10.82 10.61 -10.47
N ILE A 130 9.92 11.29 -11.16
CA ILE A 130 10.25 11.93 -12.43
C ILE A 130 11.25 13.01 -12.12
N GLN A 131 12.52 12.77 -12.43
CA GLN A 131 13.57 13.76 -12.19
C GLN A 131 13.29 15.00 -13.02
N ASP A 132 12.95 16.08 -12.33
CA ASP A 132 12.81 17.39 -12.95
C ASP A 132 14.21 18.01 -13.15
N ILE A 133 14.71 17.85 -14.38
CA ILE A 133 16.03 18.34 -14.78
C ILE A 133 16.11 19.87 -14.66
N GLU A 134 15.03 20.59 -14.96
CA GLU A 134 14.97 22.04 -14.86
C GLU A 134 15.03 22.50 -13.41
N GLY A 135 14.25 21.88 -12.53
CA GLY A 135 14.31 22.12 -11.08
C GLY A 135 15.69 21.83 -10.50
N HIS A 136 16.35 20.77 -11.00
CA HIS A 136 17.69 20.41 -10.56
C HIS A 136 18.76 21.43 -11.00
N LEU A 137 18.68 21.94 -12.23
CA LEU A 137 19.66 22.88 -12.78
C LEU A 137 19.44 24.33 -12.30
N LEU A 138 18.20 24.77 -12.24
CA LEU A 138 17.84 26.17 -11.95
C LEU A 138 17.34 26.36 -10.50
N GLY A 139 17.20 25.27 -9.75
CA GLY A 139 16.61 25.28 -8.41
C GLY A 139 15.09 25.45 -8.43
N GLY A 140 14.50 25.49 -7.24
CA GLY A 140 13.06 25.57 -7.05
C GLY A 140 12.42 24.21 -6.84
N ILE A 141 11.26 24.20 -6.21
CA ILE A 141 10.43 23.03 -5.96
C ILE A 141 9.31 23.02 -7.01
N PRO A 142 9.14 21.95 -7.80
CA PRO A 142 8.09 21.88 -8.79
C PRO A 142 6.69 22.02 -8.17
N GLU A 143 5.81 22.75 -8.84
CA GLU A 143 4.44 22.96 -8.38
C GLU A 143 3.68 21.64 -8.17
N PHE A 144 3.91 20.65 -9.04
CA PHE A 144 3.24 19.34 -8.92
C PHE A 144 3.63 18.59 -7.63
N ASP A 145 4.85 18.75 -7.12
CA ASP A 145 5.29 18.16 -5.85
C ASP A 145 4.55 18.78 -4.66
N ILE A 146 4.31 20.10 -4.73
CA ILE A 146 3.55 20.82 -3.72
C ILE A 146 2.06 20.44 -3.80
N GLU A 147 1.50 20.33 -5.01
CA GLU A 147 0.11 19.92 -5.24
C GLU A 147 -0.13 18.44 -4.85
N ALA A 148 0.87 17.58 -4.95
CA ALA A 148 0.80 16.20 -4.46
C ALA A 148 0.53 16.11 -2.94
N LEU A 149 0.78 17.19 -2.21
CA LEU A 149 0.47 17.33 -0.79
C LEU A 149 -0.91 17.95 -0.51
N SER A 150 -1.80 18.03 -1.53
CA SER A 150 -3.14 18.65 -1.44
C SER A 150 -3.95 18.23 -0.21
N LYS A 151 -3.90 16.94 0.16
CA LYS A 151 -4.57 16.42 1.36
C LYS A 151 -4.18 17.14 2.66
N TYR A 152 -2.97 17.66 2.73
CA TYR A 152 -2.49 18.46 3.88
C TYR A 152 -2.95 19.90 3.76
N TRP A 153 -2.98 20.45 2.55
CA TRP A 153 -3.46 21.80 2.30
C TRP A 153 -4.97 21.94 2.53
N ASP A 154 -5.73 20.87 2.29
CA ASP A 154 -7.16 20.81 2.61
C ASP A 154 -7.43 20.92 4.13
N VAL A 155 -6.53 20.36 4.94
CA VAL A 155 -6.63 20.39 6.42
C VAL A 155 -5.99 21.66 7.00
N PHE A 156 -4.92 22.16 6.38
CA PHE A 156 -4.14 23.31 6.84
C PHE A 156 -3.95 24.34 5.69
N PRO A 157 -5.01 25.06 5.32
CA PRO A 157 -4.98 25.93 4.13
C PRO A 157 -3.90 27.02 4.18
N GLY A 158 -3.65 27.60 5.34
CA GLY A 158 -2.65 28.66 5.51
C GLY A 158 -1.20 28.16 5.55
N LEU A 159 -0.98 26.86 5.70
CA LEU A 159 0.35 26.29 5.87
C LEU A 159 1.15 26.34 4.55
N LYS A 160 0.49 26.11 3.41
CA LYS A 160 1.13 26.18 2.08
C LYS A 160 1.80 27.53 1.85
N ASP A 161 1.09 28.62 2.06
CA ASP A 161 1.59 29.98 1.84
C ASP A 161 2.66 30.39 2.86
N THR A 162 2.64 29.78 4.04
CA THR A 162 3.66 29.99 5.07
C THR A 162 4.97 29.29 4.71
N LEU A 163 4.91 28.11 4.10
CA LEU A 163 6.08 27.28 3.78
C LEU A 163 6.71 27.63 2.43
N PHE A 164 5.89 28.02 1.45
CA PHE A 164 6.31 28.19 0.06
C PHE A 164 6.00 29.60 -0.46
N LYS A 165 6.86 30.09 -1.31
CA LYS A 165 6.68 31.32 -2.08
C LYS A 165 6.91 31.03 -3.55
N HIS A 166 6.14 31.68 -4.44
CA HIS A 166 6.32 31.56 -5.88
C HIS A 166 7.72 32.06 -6.30
N ASN A 167 8.39 31.27 -7.14
CA ASN A 167 9.70 31.63 -7.71
C ASN A 167 9.54 32.00 -9.19
N ARG A 168 9.22 31.02 -10.04
CA ARG A 168 9.02 31.16 -11.48
C ARG A 168 7.85 30.28 -11.91
N PRO A 169 7.31 30.43 -13.13
CA PRO A 169 6.19 29.60 -13.59
C PRO A 169 6.42 28.11 -13.35
N GLY A 170 5.51 27.46 -12.60
CA GLY A 170 5.60 26.06 -12.23
C GLY A 170 6.57 25.71 -11.09
N TYR A 171 7.19 26.71 -10.43
CA TYR A 171 8.18 26.47 -9.37
C TYR A 171 8.00 27.40 -8.17
N TYR A 172 8.29 26.87 -7.00
CA TYR A 172 8.26 27.56 -5.72
C TYR A 172 9.62 27.45 -5.01
N ASP A 173 9.88 28.38 -4.12
CA ASP A 173 10.96 28.30 -3.14
C ASP A 173 10.40 28.13 -1.75
N LEU A 174 11.23 27.65 -0.81
CA LEU A 174 10.90 27.74 0.60
C LEU A 174 10.85 29.22 1.04
N ALA A 175 9.76 29.61 1.69
CA ALA A 175 9.62 30.93 2.30
C ALA A 175 10.41 31.04 3.62
N ILE A 176 10.76 29.88 4.20
CA ILE A 176 11.45 29.77 5.49
C ILE A 176 12.74 28.94 5.34
N ASN A 177 13.60 29.00 6.37
CA ASN A 177 14.80 28.16 6.38
C ASN A 177 14.42 26.67 6.47
N LYS A 178 15.14 25.81 5.76
CA LYS A 178 14.92 24.35 5.75
C LYS A 178 14.92 23.75 7.17
N SER A 179 15.78 24.25 8.06
CA SER A 179 15.83 23.78 9.46
C SER A 179 14.61 24.18 10.29
N ALA A 180 13.87 25.21 9.86
CA ALA A 180 12.69 25.72 10.57
C ALA A 180 11.37 25.05 10.10
N ILE A 181 11.38 24.24 9.02
CA ILE A 181 10.16 23.62 8.49
C ILE A 181 9.39 22.88 9.58
N LYS A 182 10.09 22.00 10.33
CA LYS A 182 9.47 21.19 11.37
C LYS A 182 8.82 22.04 12.47
N SER A 183 9.54 23.01 13.01
CA SER A 183 9.00 23.89 14.06
C SER A 183 7.84 24.72 13.54
N THR A 184 7.95 25.27 12.32
CA THR A 184 6.85 26.04 11.72
C THR A 184 5.58 25.21 11.58
N ILE A 185 5.67 23.95 11.13
CA ILE A 185 4.49 23.07 11.01
C ILE A 185 3.87 22.80 12.38
N PHE A 186 4.68 22.39 13.37
CA PHE A 186 4.17 21.99 14.68
C PHE A 186 3.67 23.17 15.54
N GLU A 187 4.14 24.37 15.29
CA GLU A 187 3.73 25.60 15.98
C GLU A 187 2.62 26.36 15.20
N PHE A 188 2.25 25.88 14.01
CA PHE A 188 1.22 26.51 13.19
C PHE A 188 -0.15 26.41 13.87
N GLY A 189 -0.89 27.54 13.90
CA GLY A 189 -2.15 27.62 14.64
C GLY A 189 -3.19 26.59 14.24
N GLU A 190 -3.35 26.33 12.93
CA GLU A 190 -4.28 25.31 12.42
C GLU A 190 -3.87 23.90 12.87
N PHE A 191 -2.56 23.60 12.86
CA PHE A 191 -2.05 22.31 13.33
C PHE A 191 -2.27 22.12 14.83
N LEU A 192 -2.04 23.14 15.63
CA LEU A 192 -2.28 23.10 17.09
C LEU A 192 -3.77 22.87 17.41
N THR A 193 -4.66 23.51 16.66
CA THR A 193 -6.11 23.32 16.81
C THR A 193 -6.50 21.91 16.44
N PHE A 194 -6.06 21.43 15.27
CA PHE A 194 -6.34 20.05 14.82
C PHE A 194 -5.82 19.00 15.81
N SER A 195 -4.61 19.17 16.33
CA SER A 195 -4.03 18.26 17.33
C SER A 195 -4.84 18.21 18.62
N ARG A 196 -5.35 19.38 19.06
CA ARG A 196 -6.22 19.47 20.26
C ARG A 196 -7.55 18.78 20.05
N ASP A 197 -8.16 18.99 18.87
CA ASP A 197 -9.47 18.42 18.55
C ASP A 197 -9.40 16.89 18.43
N ILE A 198 -8.36 16.35 17.79
CA ILE A 198 -8.12 14.89 17.76
C ILE A 198 -7.94 14.34 19.18
N THR A 199 -7.15 15.02 20.01
CA THR A 199 -6.91 14.57 21.39
C THR A 199 -8.21 14.57 22.21
N SER A 200 -9.05 15.61 22.04
CA SER A 200 -10.36 15.69 22.69
C SER A 200 -11.28 14.54 22.27
N ASN A 201 -11.43 14.34 20.95
CA ASN A 201 -12.27 13.27 20.41
C ASN A 201 -11.80 11.88 20.87
N PHE A 202 -10.47 11.67 20.92
CA PHE A 202 -9.92 10.40 21.41
C PHE A 202 -10.21 10.18 22.91
N ASN A 203 -10.16 11.23 23.73
CA ASN A 203 -10.48 11.15 25.16
C ASN A 203 -11.98 10.89 25.41
N GLU A 204 -12.86 11.44 24.56
CA GLU A 204 -14.31 11.17 24.63
C GLU A 204 -14.66 9.75 24.21
N TRP A 205 -13.90 9.18 23.27
CA TRP A 205 -14.12 7.81 22.80
C TRP A 205 -13.62 6.75 23.78
N ARG A 206 -12.66 7.04 24.64
CA ARG A 206 -12.08 6.14 25.65
C ARG A 206 -12.92 6.03 26.93
#